data_83c98271a1b6c938379a9974def9e7d3
#
_entry.id   83c98271a1b6c938379a9974def9e7d3
#
_cell.length_a   1.000
_cell.length_b   1.000
_cell.length_c   1.000
_cell.angle_alpha   90.00
_cell.angle_beta   90.00
_cell.angle_gamma   90.00
#
_symmetry.space_group_name_H-M   'P 1'
#
loop_
_entity.id
_entity.type
_entity.pdbx_description
1 polymer ?
#
loop_
_entity_poly.entity_id
_entity_poly.type
_entity_poly.pdbx_seq_one_letter_code
_entity_poly.pdbx_strand_id
1 'polypeptide(L)'
;SLGVVVPAASCRLPRLAGLMAVDDAFWSVVSRDVVPHPDLRGFTSFSIAPDNFVDWKARNRTMERIAAYIDVSVAFTGGDRPENLRALRVSEDYLEILGGEPVRGRRLTGKDFDPAGEPAVVLTYGFWQRAFGGDPSAVGRTMVLDGEIHTIAGVLPQHWRPLSRLGTDLVLPLRPQPFWSRYAHFLVALGRLKPGVTLEQARAEFAAIAAALESEYADSNKGWGAVIRPLEEVAVGSTRPQLFMFMAMVGLV
;
A
#
# COMPACT_ATOMS: atom_id res chain seq x y z
N SER A 1 3.04 52.11 -26.81
CA SER A 1 2.61 50.76 -26.50
C SER A 1 3.75 49.99 -25.84
N LEU A 2 3.80 50.01 -24.53
CA LEU A 2 4.77 49.22 -23.73
C LEU A 2 4.13 47.86 -23.46
N GLY A 3 4.63 46.83 -24.14
CA GLY A 3 4.27 45.43 -23.85
C GLY A 3 4.95 44.97 -22.59
N VAL A 4 4.21 44.75 -21.53
CA VAL A 4 4.68 44.08 -20.32
C VAL A 4 4.70 42.57 -20.58
N VAL A 5 5.88 42.02 -20.78
CA VAL A 5 6.11 40.59 -20.78
C VAL A 5 6.11 40.14 -19.30
N VAL A 6 5.06 39.48 -18.87
CA VAL A 6 5.03 38.78 -17.57
C VAL A 6 5.76 37.46 -17.75
N PRO A 7 6.87 37.20 -17.02
CA PRO A 7 7.49 35.90 -17.05
C PRO A 7 6.57 34.88 -16.40
N ALA A 8 6.37 33.74 -17.06
CA ALA A 8 5.67 32.61 -16.50
C ALA A 8 6.39 32.16 -15.23
N ALA A 9 5.93 32.65 -14.08
CA ALA A 9 6.35 32.14 -12.79
C ALA A 9 5.87 30.69 -12.72
N SER A 10 6.81 29.76 -12.76
CA SER A 10 6.57 28.37 -12.39
C SER A 10 6.00 28.36 -10.99
N CYS A 11 4.69 28.19 -10.90
CA CYS A 11 3.98 28.03 -9.64
C CYS A 11 4.39 26.67 -9.05
N ARG A 12 5.54 26.65 -8.38
CA ARG A 12 5.88 25.55 -7.47
C ARG A 12 4.94 25.74 -6.29
N LEU A 13 3.89 24.91 -6.25
CA LEU A 13 3.08 24.74 -5.06
C LEU A 13 4.04 24.48 -3.88
N PRO A 14 3.85 25.17 -2.74
CA PRO A 14 4.67 24.90 -1.56
C PRO A 14 4.51 23.41 -1.25
N ARG A 15 5.63 22.69 -1.20
CA ARG A 15 5.68 21.33 -0.67
C ARG A 15 4.99 21.38 0.68
N LEU A 16 3.88 20.66 0.82
CA LEU A 16 3.22 20.45 2.11
C LEU A 16 4.26 19.72 2.98
N ALA A 17 5.01 20.50 3.75
CA ALA A 17 5.99 20.01 4.69
C ALA A 17 5.23 19.23 5.76
N GLY A 18 5.28 17.90 5.67
CA GLY A 18 4.59 16.98 6.56
C GLY A 18 3.83 15.85 5.88
N LEU A 19 3.39 15.98 4.62
CA LEU A 19 3.07 14.83 3.80
C LEU A 19 4.39 14.32 3.22
N MET A 20 4.69 13.03 3.44
CA MET A 20 5.87 12.32 2.91
C MET A 20 6.40 13.01 1.66
N ALA A 21 7.70 13.34 1.63
CA ALA A 21 8.38 13.51 0.36
C ALA A 21 8.28 12.16 -0.36
N VAL A 22 7.17 11.96 -1.09
CA VAL A 22 7.02 10.83 -1.99
C VAL A 22 8.01 11.17 -3.10
N ASP A 23 9.18 10.57 -3.02
CA ASP A 23 10.16 10.60 -4.07
C ASP A 23 9.47 10.15 -5.36
N ASP A 24 9.74 10.77 -6.50
CA ASP A 24 9.13 10.45 -7.81
C ASP A 24 9.27 8.97 -8.23
N ALA A 25 9.88 8.16 -7.37
CA ALA A 25 10.16 6.74 -7.53
C ALA A 25 9.07 5.78 -7.02
N PHE A 26 7.98 6.28 -6.40
CA PHE A 26 6.93 5.41 -5.83
C PHE A 26 5.73 5.28 -6.76
N TRP A 27 5.31 4.04 -7.00
CA TRP A 27 4.23 3.70 -7.92
C TRP A 27 3.25 2.71 -7.30
N SER A 28 1.97 2.95 -7.49
CA SER A 28 0.93 1.97 -7.18
C SER A 28 0.73 1.06 -8.39
N VAL A 29 0.87 -0.24 -8.17
CA VAL A 29 0.55 -1.26 -9.16
C VAL A 29 -0.81 -1.83 -8.83
N VAL A 30 -1.75 -1.71 -9.75
CA VAL A 30 -3.09 -2.30 -9.61
C VAL A 30 -3.38 -3.21 -10.80
N SER A 31 -4.08 -4.29 -10.54
CA SER A 31 -4.62 -5.13 -11.61
C SER A 31 -5.68 -4.37 -12.39
N ARG A 32 -5.72 -4.54 -13.71
CA ARG A 32 -6.74 -3.97 -14.57
C ARG A 32 -7.35 -5.05 -15.43
N ASP A 33 -8.66 -5.07 -15.50
CA ASP A 33 -9.36 -5.74 -16.57
C ASP A 33 -9.15 -4.96 -17.88
N VAL A 34 -8.49 -5.57 -18.85
CA VAL A 34 -8.22 -4.98 -20.18
C VAL A 34 -9.42 -5.15 -21.10
N VAL A 35 -10.23 -6.17 -20.84
CA VAL A 35 -11.50 -6.39 -21.51
C VAL A 35 -12.62 -6.11 -20.52
N PRO A 36 -13.60 -5.25 -20.85
CA PRO A 36 -14.72 -5.02 -19.93
C PRO A 36 -15.43 -6.35 -19.68
N HIS A 37 -15.19 -6.95 -18.52
CA HIS A 37 -15.95 -8.12 -18.11
C HIS A 37 -17.43 -7.72 -18.07
N PRO A 38 -18.35 -8.44 -18.71
CA PRO A 38 -19.75 -8.00 -18.83
C PRO A 38 -20.41 -7.71 -17.48
N ASP A 39 -19.98 -8.39 -16.40
CA ASP A 39 -20.49 -8.23 -15.04
C ASP A 39 -19.80 -7.10 -14.26
N LEU A 40 -18.72 -6.52 -14.78
CA LEU A 40 -17.87 -5.52 -14.09
C LEU A 40 -17.89 -4.15 -14.79
N ARG A 41 -18.99 -3.83 -15.48
CA ARG A 41 -19.15 -2.57 -16.21
C ARG A 41 -19.00 -1.36 -15.29
N GLY A 42 -18.12 -0.46 -15.66
CA GLY A 42 -17.83 0.77 -14.91
C GLY A 42 -16.62 0.71 -14.00
N PHE A 43 -16.01 -0.46 -13.77
CA PHE A 43 -14.75 -0.58 -13.05
C PHE A 43 -13.58 -0.58 -14.03
N THR A 44 -12.57 0.24 -13.76
CA THR A 44 -11.35 0.37 -14.59
C THR A 44 -10.11 -0.23 -13.97
N SER A 45 -10.19 -0.65 -12.71
CA SER A 45 -9.08 -1.30 -11.99
C SER A 45 -9.61 -2.09 -10.79
N PHE A 46 -8.98 -3.21 -10.51
CA PHE A 46 -9.27 -4.11 -9.40
C PHE A 46 -8.04 -4.38 -8.56
N SER A 47 -8.26 -4.95 -7.37
CA SER A 47 -7.22 -5.54 -6.53
C SER A 47 -6.51 -6.67 -7.27
N ILE A 48 -5.34 -7.03 -6.81
CA ILE A 48 -4.49 -8.07 -7.39
C ILE A 48 -4.77 -9.40 -6.70
N ALA A 49 -4.76 -10.48 -7.47
CA ALA A 49 -4.77 -11.82 -6.91
C ALA A 49 -3.41 -12.17 -6.29
N PRO A 50 -3.36 -12.89 -5.13
CA PRO A 50 -2.11 -13.24 -4.47
C PRO A 50 -1.11 -13.97 -5.36
N ASP A 51 -1.54 -14.96 -6.14
CA ASP A 51 -0.65 -15.71 -7.01
C ASP A 51 -0.08 -14.84 -8.14
N ASN A 52 -0.89 -13.89 -8.66
CA ASN A 52 -0.40 -12.93 -9.65
C ASN A 52 0.62 -11.97 -9.02
N PHE A 53 0.44 -11.56 -7.76
CA PHE A 53 1.43 -10.76 -7.04
C PHE A 53 2.76 -11.51 -6.90
N VAL A 54 2.74 -12.80 -6.55
CA VAL A 54 3.95 -13.64 -6.45
C VAL A 54 4.68 -13.69 -7.80
N ASP A 55 3.95 -13.94 -8.89
CA ASP A 55 4.54 -13.95 -10.23
C ASP A 55 5.11 -12.59 -10.64
N TRP A 56 4.40 -11.51 -10.36
CA TRP A 56 4.88 -10.16 -10.64
C TRP A 56 6.17 -9.85 -9.87
N LYS A 57 6.20 -10.22 -8.58
CA LYS A 57 7.41 -10.04 -7.75
C LYS A 57 8.59 -10.84 -8.28
N ALA A 58 8.36 -12.06 -8.76
CA ALA A 58 9.41 -12.92 -9.30
C ALA A 58 9.91 -12.53 -10.69
N ARG A 59 9.02 -12.01 -11.56
CA ARG A 59 9.33 -11.77 -12.99
C ARG A 59 9.74 -10.34 -13.31
N ASN A 60 9.39 -9.35 -12.46
CA ASN A 60 9.72 -7.96 -12.74
C ASN A 60 11.22 -7.67 -12.63
N ARG A 61 11.70 -6.75 -13.45
CA ARG A 61 13.09 -6.27 -13.49
C ARG A 61 13.21 -4.76 -13.34
N THR A 62 12.10 -4.04 -13.48
CA THR A 62 12.03 -2.58 -13.44
C THR A 62 11.83 -2.03 -12.03
N MET A 63 11.20 -2.80 -11.14
CA MET A 63 11.04 -2.42 -9.75
C MET A 63 12.26 -2.84 -8.92
N GLU A 64 12.73 -1.94 -8.07
CA GLU A 64 13.72 -2.25 -7.02
C GLU A 64 13.08 -3.12 -5.94
N ARG A 65 11.87 -2.74 -5.53
CA ARG A 65 11.03 -3.47 -4.57
C ARG A 65 9.58 -3.41 -4.99
N ILE A 66 8.86 -4.48 -4.67
CA ILE A 66 7.41 -4.54 -4.85
C ILE A 66 6.80 -5.16 -3.60
N ALA A 67 5.75 -4.53 -3.08
CA ALA A 67 5.03 -4.98 -1.90
C ALA A 67 3.53 -5.02 -2.15
N ALA A 68 2.84 -5.83 -1.37
CA ALA A 68 1.39 -5.88 -1.35
C ALA A 68 0.85 -5.66 0.06
N TYR A 69 -0.39 -5.18 0.14
CA TYR A 69 -1.11 -5.02 1.40
C TYR A 69 -2.61 -5.19 1.22
N ILE A 70 -3.28 -5.41 2.35
CA ILE A 70 -4.73 -5.39 2.46
C ILE A 70 -5.13 -4.78 3.81
N ASP A 71 -6.18 -3.94 3.81
CA ASP A 71 -6.85 -3.47 5.02
C ASP A 71 -7.70 -4.59 5.61
N VAL A 72 -7.55 -4.82 6.91
CA VAL A 72 -8.34 -5.80 7.66
C VAL A 72 -8.78 -5.21 9.00
N SER A 73 -9.84 -5.78 9.58
CA SER A 73 -10.21 -5.54 10.97
C SER A 73 -9.89 -6.79 11.78
N VAL A 74 -9.31 -6.61 12.97
CA VAL A 74 -8.95 -7.70 13.87
C VAL A 74 -9.53 -7.44 15.26
N ALA A 75 -10.05 -8.49 15.90
CA ALA A 75 -10.58 -8.40 17.26
C ALA A 75 -9.42 -8.45 18.27
N PHE A 76 -9.24 -7.40 19.06
CA PHE A 76 -8.30 -7.36 20.18
C PHE A 76 -9.06 -7.68 21.48
N THR A 77 -8.67 -8.77 22.15
CA THR A 77 -9.34 -9.26 23.36
C THR A 77 -8.48 -9.17 24.63
N GLY A 78 -7.27 -8.61 24.52
CA GLY A 78 -6.31 -8.50 25.63
C GLY A 78 -6.42 -7.22 26.48
N GLY A 79 -7.39 -6.34 26.21
CA GLY A 79 -7.66 -5.13 26.97
C GLY A 79 -8.85 -5.27 27.93
N ASP A 80 -9.21 -4.20 28.64
CA ASP A 80 -10.37 -4.16 29.57
C ASP A 80 -11.69 -4.47 28.87
N ARG A 81 -11.77 -4.20 27.57
CA ARG A 81 -12.93 -4.50 26.71
C ARG A 81 -12.45 -4.99 25.35
N PRO A 82 -13.15 -5.94 24.73
CA PRO A 82 -12.91 -6.32 23.34
C PRO A 82 -13.05 -5.10 22.41
N GLU A 83 -12.10 -4.91 21.51
CA GLU A 83 -12.05 -3.78 20.56
C GLU A 83 -11.72 -4.32 19.16
N ASN A 84 -12.37 -3.77 18.13
CA ASN A 84 -12.00 -4.04 16.75
C ASN A 84 -10.96 -3.01 16.30
N LEU A 85 -9.75 -3.49 16.04
CA LEU A 85 -8.64 -2.67 15.57
C LEU A 85 -8.52 -2.71 14.05
N ARG A 86 -8.12 -1.60 13.47
CA ARG A 86 -7.79 -1.51 12.05
C ARG A 86 -6.36 -1.96 11.85
N ALA A 87 -6.16 -2.92 10.98
CA ALA A 87 -4.85 -3.46 10.70
C ALA A 87 -4.57 -3.49 9.20
N LEU A 88 -3.28 -3.42 8.86
CA LEU A 88 -2.78 -3.74 7.54
C LEU A 88 -2.06 -5.08 7.61
N ARG A 89 -2.44 -6.02 6.75
CA ARG A 89 -1.58 -7.16 6.44
C ARG A 89 -0.69 -6.77 5.27
N VAL A 90 0.62 -6.88 5.45
CA VAL A 90 1.61 -6.38 4.50
C VAL A 90 2.62 -7.43 4.12
N SER A 91 3.11 -7.42 2.87
CA SER A 91 4.25 -8.22 2.46
C SER A 91 5.57 -7.62 2.99
N GLU A 92 6.64 -8.38 2.94
CA GLU A 92 7.93 -8.09 3.57
C GLU A 92 8.50 -6.70 3.25
N ASP A 93 8.46 -6.27 1.98
CA ASP A 93 9.06 -5.00 1.54
C ASP A 93 8.23 -3.76 1.88
N TYR A 94 6.98 -3.91 2.38
CA TYR A 94 6.04 -2.80 2.54
C TYR A 94 6.54 -1.70 3.47
N LEU A 95 7.01 -2.09 4.67
CA LEU A 95 7.50 -1.11 5.65
C LEU A 95 8.77 -0.42 5.15
N GLU A 96 9.63 -1.13 4.43
CA GLU A 96 10.85 -0.55 3.89
C GLU A 96 10.57 0.45 2.76
N ILE A 97 9.64 0.12 1.85
CA ILE A 97 9.21 1.03 0.79
C ILE A 97 8.68 2.34 1.38
N LEU A 98 7.90 2.28 2.45
CA LEU A 98 7.24 3.45 3.06
C LEU A 98 8.02 4.08 4.22
N GLY A 99 9.29 3.75 4.40
CA GLY A 99 10.13 4.32 5.46
C GLY A 99 9.66 3.98 6.86
N GLY A 100 9.04 2.80 7.03
CA GLY A 100 8.53 2.30 8.31
C GLY A 100 9.62 1.72 9.20
N GLU A 101 10.66 2.51 9.51
CA GLU A 101 11.70 2.10 10.47
C GLU A 101 11.18 2.28 11.90
N PRO A 102 11.07 1.20 12.70
CA PRO A 102 10.53 1.29 14.05
C PRO A 102 11.37 2.18 14.98
N VAL A 103 10.72 3.00 15.78
CA VAL A 103 11.38 3.78 16.84
C VAL A 103 11.70 2.93 18.06
N ARG A 104 11.06 1.76 18.17
CA ARG A 104 11.31 0.74 19.20
C ARG A 104 11.15 -0.64 18.58
N GLY A 105 11.96 -1.59 19.05
CA GLY A 105 11.92 -2.97 18.54
C GLY A 105 12.49 -3.12 17.14
N ARG A 106 11.85 -3.95 16.33
CA ARG A 106 12.29 -4.31 14.96
C ARG A 106 11.14 -4.29 13.98
N ARG A 107 11.47 -4.24 12.70
CA ARG A 107 10.52 -4.52 11.60
C ARG A 107 10.12 -6.00 11.59
N LEU A 108 9.06 -6.32 10.86
CA LEU A 108 8.76 -7.68 10.45
C LEU A 108 9.90 -8.20 9.54
N THR A 109 10.29 -9.43 9.73
CA THR A 109 11.39 -10.10 8.99
C THR A 109 10.87 -11.36 8.30
N GLY A 110 11.62 -11.96 7.39
CA GLY A 110 11.21 -13.14 6.62
C GLY A 110 10.53 -14.22 7.44
N LYS A 111 11.05 -14.52 8.65
CA LYS A 111 10.47 -15.52 9.56
C LYS A 111 9.05 -15.16 10.06
N ASP A 112 8.72 -13.87 10.14
CA ASP A 112 7.40 -13.44 10.59
C ASP A 112 6.35 -13.67 9.50
N PHE A 113 6.76 -13.80 8.23
CA PHE A 113 5.92 -14.11 7.07
C PHE A 113 5.73 -15.60 6.82
N ASP A 114 6.49 -16.47 7.51
CA ASP A 114 6.29 -17.90 7.46
C ASP A 114 4.96 -18.27 8.14
N PRO A 115 4.05 -19.00 7.45
CA PRO A 115 2.81 -19.49 8.07
C PRO A 115 3.02 -20.32 9.32
N ALA A 116 4.14 -21.05 9.40
CA ALA A 116 4.52 -21.86 10.58
C ALA A 116 5.28 -21.05 11.65
N GLY A 117 5.63 -19.79 11.37
CA GLY A 117 6.38 -18.93 12.29
C GLY A 117 5.51 -18.40 13.43
N GLU A 118 6.16 -17.91 14.50
CA GLU A 118 5.46 -17.23 15.58
C GLU A 118 4.77 -15.95 15.08
N PRO A 119 3.50 -15.72 15.48
CA PRO A 119 2.79 -14.51 15.08
C PRO A 119 3.45 -13.26 15.67
N ALA A 120 3.66 -12.25 14.81
CA ALA A 120 4.24 -10.98 15.20
C ALA A 120 3.37 -9.82 14.72
N VAL A 121 3.41 -8.71 15.44
CA VAL A 121 2.68 -7.48 15.13
C VAL A 121 3.58 -6.27 15.35
N VAL A 122 3.43 -5.25 14.51
CA VAL A 122 4.05 -3.94 14.71
C VAL A 122 2.95 -2.93 14.97
N LEU A 123 3.13 -2.13 16.04
CA LEU A 123 2.15 -1.13 16.45
C LEU A 123 2.39 0.18 15.70
N THR A 124 1.33 0.92 15.39
CA THR A 124 1.49 2.33 15.04
C THR A 124 1.76 3.14 16.30
N TYR A 125 2.38 4.30 16.14
CA TYR A 125 2.65 5.20 17.26
C TYR A 125 1.38 5.60 18.02
N GLY A 126 0.32 5.92 17.31
CA GLY A 126 -0.96 6.32 17.89
C GLY A 126 -1.61 5.22 18.75
N PHE A 127 -1.60 3.99 18.26
CA PHE A 127 -2.11 2.86 19.01
C PHE A 127 -1.25 2.54 20.24
N TRP A 128 0.07 2.55 20.09
CA TRP A 128 1.00 2.36 21.21
C TRP A 128 0.78 3.39 22.33
N GLN A 129 0.59 4.67 21.99
CA GLN A 129 0.26 5.70 22.97
C GLN A 129 -1.09 5.46 23.63
N ARG A 130 -2.13 5.12 22.85
CA ARG A 130 -3.50 4.92 23.34
C ARG A 130 -3.63 3.70 24.24
N ALA A 131 -3.08 2.55 23.79
CA ALA A 131 -3.29 1.26 24.47
C ALA A 131 -2.23 0.92 25.51
N PHE A 132 -1.02 1.47 25.38
CA PHE A 132 0.11 1.13 26.25
C PHE A 132 0.72 2.37 26.94
N GLY A 133 0.10 3.54 26.83
CA GLY A 133 0.60 4.78 27.46
C GLY A 133 1.99 5.21 26.99
N GLY A 134 2.46 4.70 25.85
CA GLY A 134 3.82 4.94 25.38
C GLY A 134 4.91 4.16 26.15
N ASP A 135 4.54 3.10 26.88
CA ASP A 135 5.47 2.26 27.63
C ASP A 135 6.45 1.53 26.68
N PRO A 136 7.77 1.80 26.77
CA PRO A 136 8.76 1.11 25.93
C PRO A 136 8.79 -0.42 26.13
N SER A 137 8.38 -0.90 27.32
CA SER A 137 8.34 -2.32 27.64
C SER A 137 7.19 -3.08 26.93
N ALA A 138 6.36 -2.38 26.16
CA ALA A 138 5.34 -3.00 25.31
C ALA A 138 5.95 -3.91 24.23
N VAL A 139 7.14 -3.57 23.69
CA VAL A 139 7.86 -4.42 22.76
C VAL A 139 8.30 -5.70 23.45
N GLY A 140 8.02 -6.83 22.81
CA GLY A 140 8.25 -8.18 23.38
C GLY A 140 7.08 -8.72 24.21
N ARG A 141 6.09 -7.89 24.59
CA ARG A 141 4.84 -8.40 25.17
C ARG A 141 3.98 -9.07 24.09
N THR A 142 3.04 -9.85 24.55
CA THR A 142 2.03 -10.49 23.69
C THR A 142 0.70 -9.76 23.73
N MET A 143 -0.05 -9.86 22.64
CA MET A 143 -1.43 -9.43 22.54
C MET A 143 -2.26 -10.46 21.78
N VAL A 144 -3.54 -10.59 22.10
CA VAL A 144 -4.44 -11.56 21.47
C VAL A 144 -5.24 -10.86 20.38
N LEU A 145 -5.04 -11.30 19.14
CA LEU A 145 -5.73 -10.77 17.94
C LEU A 145 -6.45 -11.92 17.24
N ASP A 146 -7.77 -11.81 17.05
CA ASP A 146 -8.62 -12.87 16.49
C ASP A 146 -8.46 -14.23 17.19
N GLY A 147 -8.15 -14.22 18.49
CA GLY A 147 -7.90 -15.43 19.30
C GLY A 147 -6.48 -15.99 19.19
N GLU A 148 -5.60 -15.43 18.38
CA GLU A 148 -4.21 -15.82 18.21
C GLU A 148 -3.28 -14.89 18.99
N ILE A 149 -2.24 -15.47 19.65
CA ILE A 149 -1.25 -14.72 20.43
C ILE A 149 -0.18 -14.17 19.47
N HIS A 150 -0.04 -12.83 19.45
CA HIS A 150 0.97 -12.14 18.66
C HIS A 150 1.99 -11.45 19.55
N THR A 151 3.27 -11.57 19.22
CA THR A 151 4.35 -10.84 19.90
C THR A 151 4.49 -9.44 19.27
N ILE A 152 4.53 -8.40 20.10
CA ILE A 152 4.78 -7.02 19.65
C ILE A 152 6.25 -6.92 19.25
N ALA A 153 6.50 -6.87 17.94
CA ALA A 153 7.85 -6.81 17.37
C ALA A 153 8.44 -5.40 17.41
N GLY A 154 7.61 -4.38 17.27
CA GLY A 154 8.09 -3.00 17.24
C GLY A 154 6.98 -1.96 17.22
N VAL A 155 7.38 -0.69 17.25
CA VAL A 155 6.52 0.49 17.19
C VAL A 155 6.99 1.40 16.07
N LEU A 156 6.11 1.75 15.14
CA LEU A 156 6.40 2.66 14.03
C LEU A 156 6.52 4.12 14.50
N PRO A 157 7.26 4.97 13.78
CA PRO A 157 7.43 6.37 14.15
C PRO A 157 6.13 7.16 14.00
N GLN A 158 6.00 8.24 14.75
CA GLN A 158 4.80 9.09 14.78
C GLN A 158 4.47 9.70 13.41
N HIS A 159 5.48 9.97 12.58
CA HIS A 159 5.31 10.55 11.26
C HIS A 159 5.00 9.51 10.18
N TRP A 160 5.15 8.21 10.46
CA TRP A 160 4.83 7.17 9.48
C TRP A 160 3.34 7.18 9.11
N ARG A 161 3.06 7.08 7.83
CA ARG A 161 1.70 7.09 7.29
C ARG A 161 1.49 5.87 6.39
N PRO A 162 0.52 5.02 6.74
CA PRO A 162 0.10 3.91 5.87
C PRO A 162 -0.65 4.44 4.64
N LEU A 163 -0.70 3.62 3.61
CA LEU A 163 -1.53 3.87 2.42
C LEU A 163 -3.01 3.48 2.64
N SER A 164 -3.38 3.14 3.86
CA SER A 164 -4.76 2.83 4.23
C SER A 164 -5.65 4.07 4.17
N ARG A 165 -6.85 3.90 3.64
CA ARG A 165 -7.89 4.94 3.64
C ARG A 165 -8.66 5.01 4.96
N LEU A 166 -8.58 3.98 5.79
CA LEU A 166 -9.38 3.81 7.00
C LEU A 166 -8.63 4.17 8.29
N GLY A 167 -7.35 4.50 8.17
CA GLY A 167 -6.43 4.57 9.32
C GLY A 167 -5.91 3.17 9.69
N THR A 168 -4.91 3.12 10.56
CA THR A 168 -4.24 1.86 10.91
C THR A 168 -3.79 1.93 12.35
N ASP A 169 -4.09 0.91 13.13
CA ASP A 169 -3.62 0.71 14.50
C ASP A 169 -2.42 -0.27 14.51
N LEU A 170 -2.49 -1.32 13.67
CA LEU A 170 -1.57 -2.43 13.65
C LEU A 170 -1.06 -2.74 12.24
N VAL A 171 0.16 -3.28 12.17
CA VAL A 171 0.72 -3.86 10.95
C VAL A 171 1.07 -5.32 11.23
N LEU A 172 0.49 -6.22 10.44
CA LEU A 172 0.62 -7.66 10.52
C LEU A 172 1.31 -8.21 9.26
N PRO A 173 2.02 -9.33 9.35
CA PRO A 173 2.56 -9.98 8.16
C PRO A 173 1.43 -10.55 7.29
N LEU A 174 1.58 -10.37 5.98
CA LEU A 174 0.73 -11.01 4.97
C LEU A 174 1.23 -12.43 4.76
N ARG A 175 0.68 -13.38 5.49
CA ARG A 175 1.05 -14.79 5.39
C ARG A 175 0.21 -15.50 4.34
N PRO A 176 0.78 -16.40 3.51
CA PRO A 176 0.02 -17.23 2.60
C PRO A 176 -1.11 -17.98 3.32
N GLN A 177 -2.28 -18.04 2.68
CA GLN A 177 -3.45 -18.74 3.20
C GLN A 177 -3.90 -19.81 2.21
N PRO A 178 -4.51 -20.93 2.67
CA PRO A 178 -4.95 -22.01 1.79
C PRO A 178 -5.96 -21.60 0.71
N PHE A 179 -6.73 -20.51 0.94
CA PHE A 179 -7.72 -20.00 0.00
C PHE A 179 -7.14 -19.02 -1.04
N TRP A 180 -5.85 -18.70 -0.97
CA TRP A 180 -5.22 -17.84 -1.96
C TRP A 180 -5.24 -18.51 -3.32
N SER A 181 -5.58 -17.74 -4.32
CA SER A 181 -5.68 -18.22 -5.69
C SER A 181 -5.63 -17.04 -6.66
N ARG A 182 -5.52 -17.35 -7.95
CA ARG A 182 -5.60 -16.34 -9.03
C ARG A 182 -6.98 -15.74 -9.22
N TYR A 183 -8.03 -16.36 -8.64
CA TYR A 183 -9.41 -15.84 -8.68
C TYR A 183 -9.74 -14.87 -7.55
N ALA A 184 -8.96 -14.86 -6.49
CA ALA A 184 -9.21 -14.06 -5.28
C ALA A 184 -8.53 -12.69 -5.37
N HIS A 185 -9.20 -11.68 -5.88
CA HIS A 185 -8.67 -10.33 -6.09
C HIS A 185 -8.91 -9.44 -4.86
N PHE A 186 -7.92 -9.27 -3.98
CA PHE A 186 -8.06 -8.46 -2.77
C PHE A 186 -6.80 -7.69 -2.36
N LEU A 187 -5.64 -7.95 -2.96
CA LEU A 187 -4.40 -7.26 -2.63
C LEU A 187 -4.26 -5.95 -3.40
N VAL A 188 -3.69 -4.95 -2.75
CA VAL A 188 -3.17 -3.74 -3.39
C VAL A 188 -1.65 -3.83 -3.39
N ALA A 189 -1.02 -3.56 -4.55
CA ALA A 189 0.43 -3.53 -4.63
C ALA A 189 0.96 -2.12 -4.81
N LEU A 190 2.18 -1.92 -4.33
CA LEU A 190 2.99 -0.72 -4.55
C LEU A 190 4.42 -1.16 -4.85
N GLY A 191 5.18 -0.29 -5.52
CA GLY A 191 6.56 -0.58 -5.85
C GLY A 191 7.39 0.68 -5.93
N ARG A 192 8.71 0.50 -5.84
CA ARG A 192 9.71 1.52 -6.11
C ARG A 192 10.43 1.14 -7.39
N LEU A 193 10.49 2.05 -8.35
CA LEU A 193 11.30 1.85 -9.56
C LEU A 193 12.79 1.83 -9.24
N LYS A 194 13.54 1.04 -10.00
CA LYS A 194 15.00 1.12 -9.98
C LYS A 194 15.47 2.49 -10.48
N PRO A 195 16.61 2.98 -9.98
CA PRO A 195 17.19 4.22 -10.49
C PRO A 195 17.37 4.19 -12.02
N GLY A 196 16.93 5.25 -12.70
CA GLY A 196 17.03 5.37 -14.16
C GLY A 196 15.96 4.63 -14.97
N VAL A 197 15.06 3.88 -14.34
CA VAL A 197 13.93 3.24 -15.02
C VAL A 197 12.77 4.23 -15.13
N THR A 198 12.19 4.36 -16.34
CA THR A 198 11.03 5.20 -16.55
C THR A 198 9.71 4.46 -16.27
N LEU A 199 8.66 5.23 -16.04
CA LEU A 199 7.31 4.69 -15.86
C LEU A 199 6.85 3.89 -17.09
N GLU A 200 7.18 4.37 -18.29
CA GLU A 200 6.83 3.73 -19.55
C GLU A 200 7.50 2.36 -19.68
N GLN A 201 8.76 2.25 -19.27
CA GLN A 201 9.48 0.97 -19.24
C GLN A 201 8.82 -0.02 -18.26
N ALA A 202 8.48 0.45 -17.06
CA ALA A 202 7.77 -0.39 -16.09
C ALA A 202 6.39 -0.82 -16.59
N ARG A 203 5.62 0.09 -17.20
CA ARG A 203 4.32 -0.24 -17.81
C ARG A 203 4.43 -1.28 -18.91
N ALA A 204 5.43 -1.15 -19.79
CA ALA A 204 5.66 -2.11 -20.87
C ALA A 204 6.04 -3.49 -20.33
N GLU A 205 6.91 -3.56 -19.31
CA GLU A 205 7.28 -4.82 -18.68
C GLU A 205 6.08 -5.50 -18.01
N PHE A 206 5.32 -4.78 -17.19
CA PHE A 206 4.17 -5.36 -16.50
C PHE A 206 3.04 -5.76 -17.46
N ALA A 207 2.87 -5.05 -18.58
CA ALA A 207 1.97 -5.47 -19.64
C ALA A 207 2.44 -6.79 -20.25
N ALA A 208 3.73 -6.96 -20.51
CA ALA A 208 4.30 -8.20 -21.02
C ALA A 208 4.16 -9.36 -20.02
N ILE A 209 4.41 -9.11 -18.72
CA ILE A 209 4.20 -10.12 -17.66
C ILE A 209 2.72 -10.53 -17.61
N ALA A 210 1.78 -9.58 -17.66
CA ALA A 210 0.36 -9.87 -17.65
C ALA A 210 -0.09 -10.71 -18.86
N ALA A 211 0.41 -10.39 -20.05
CA ALA A 211 0.13 -11.17 -21.27
C ALA A 211 0.69 -12.60 -21.18
N ALA A 212 1.88 -12.76 -20.60
CA ALA A 212 2.45 -14.09 -20.35
C ALA A 212 1.59 -14.90 -19.36
N LEU A 213 1.16 -14.26 -18.26
CA LEU A 213 0.27 -14.91 -17.28
C LEU A 213 -1.11 -15.26 -17.86
N GLU A 214 -1.65 -14.42 -18.76
CA GLU A 214 -2.88 -14.76 -19.49
C GLU A 214 -2.71 -16.01 -20.35
N SER A 215 -1.57 -16.15 -21.03
CA SER A 215 -1.26 -17.32 -21.83
C SER A 215 -1.03 -18.59 -21.00
N GLU A 216 -0.35 -18.44 -19.84
CA GLU A 216 -0.04 -19.57 -18.95
C GLU A 216 -1.26 -20.04 -18.15
N TYR A 217 -2.14 -19.12 -17.78
CA TYR A 217 -3.28 -19.32 -16.88
C TYR A 217 -4.58 -18.77 -17.50
N ALA A 218 -4.91 -19.21 -18.71
CA ALA A 218 -6.02 -18.68 -19.50
C ALA A 218 -7.38 -18.73 -18.78
N ASP A 219 -7.59 -19.71 -17.90
CA ASP A 219 -8.85 -19.86 -17.16
C ASP A 219 -9.08 -18.78 -16.12
N SER A 220 -7.99 -18.28 -15.50
CA SER A 220 -8.06 -17.29 -14.40
C SER A 220 -7.61 -15.89 -14.79
N ASN A 221 -6.74 -15.77 -15.81
CA ASN A 221 -6.10 -14.50 -16.17
C ASN A 221 -6.58 -13.93 -17.51
N LYS A 222 -7.58 -14.54 -18.16
CA LYS A 222 -8.12 -14.05 -19.42
C LYS A 222 -8.67 -12.64 -19.28
N GLY A 223 -8.14 -11.70 -20.07
CA GLY A 223 -8.54 -10.30 -20.07
C GLY A 223 -7.96 -9.46 -18.91
N TRP A 224 -7.17 -10.05 -18.00
CA TRP A 224 -6.52 -9.31 -16.95
C TRP A 224 -5.20 -8.71 -17.43
N GLY A 225 -5.00 -7.43 -17.12
CA GLY A 225 -3.77 -6.69 -17.39
C GLY A 225 -3.19 -6.07 -16.12
N ALA A 226 -2.09 -5.34 -16.27
CA ALA A 226 -1.47 -4.57 -15.19
C ALA A 226 -1.51 -3.08 -15.52
N VAL A 227 -1.85 -2.25 -14.53
CA VAL A 227 -1.81 -0.78 -14.64
C VAL A 227 -0.90 -0.25 -13.57
N ILE A 228 0.09 0.55 -13.97
CA ILE A 228 0.99 1.25 -13.05
C ILE A 228 0.64 2.73 -13.08
N ARG A 229 0.41 3.31 -11.89
CA ARG A 229 0.10 4.73 -11.70
C ARG A 229 1.05 5.33 -10.66
N PRO A 230 1.40 6.61 -10.80
CA PRO A 230 2.06 7.34 -9.73
C PRO A 230 1.27 7.24 -8.43
N LEU A 231 1.96 7.04 -7.31
CA LEU A 231 1.30 6.97 -6.02
C LEU A 231 0.57 8.27 -5.68
N GLU A 232 1.10 9.42 -6.11
CA GLU A 232 0.46 10.72 -5.98
C GLU A 232 -0.92 10.77 -6.66
N GLU A 233 -1.07 10.18 -7.84
CA GLU A 233 -2.36 10.13 -8.53
C GLU A 233 -3.39 9.31 -7.75
N VAL A 234 -2.94 8.24 -7.09
CA VAL A 234 -3.80 7.38 -6.27
C VAL A 234 -4.19 8.09 -4.98
N ALA A 235 -3.26 8.81 -4.36
CA ALA A 235 -3.47 9.51 -3.10
C ALA A 235 -4.34 10.77 -3.25
N VAL A 236 -4.19 11.51 -4.36
CA VAL A 236 -4.82 12.84 -4.57
C VAL A 236 -5.94 12.79 -5.62
N GLY A 237 -6.03 11.73 -6.41
CA GLY A 237 -6.91 11.63 -7.58
C GLY A 237 -8.40 11.88 -7.30
N SER A 238 -8.88 11.49 -6.12
CA SER A 238 -10.27 11.73 -5.70
C SER A 238 -10.54 13.16 -5.19
N THR A 239 -9.51 13.90 -4.83
CA THR A 239 -9.62 15.25 -4.23
C THR A 239 -9.40 16.37 -5.23
N ARG A 240 -8.76 16.10 -6.38
CA ARG A 240 -8.51 17.10 -7.43
C ARG A 240 -9.78 17.82 -7.93
N PRO A 241 -10.88 17.12 -8.30
CA PRO A 241 -12.10 17.80 -8.76
C PRO A 241 -12.71 18.71 -7.69
N GLN A 242 -12.66 18.30 -6.43
CA GLN A 242 -13.17 19.09 -5.31
C GLN A 242 -12.33 20.34 -5.07
N LEU A 243 -11.00 20.23 -5.18
CA LEU A 243 -10.09 21.37 -5.04
C LEU A 243 -10.30 22.40 -6.16
N PHE A 244 -10.47 21.94 -7.41
CA PHE A 244 -10.80 22.83 -8.53
C PHE A 244 -12.14 23.50 -8.36
N MET A 245 -13.14 22.82 -7.83
CA MET A 245 -14.45 23.40 -7.54
C MET A 245 -14.37 24.48 -6.45
N PHE A 246 -13.58 24.25 -5.39
CA PHE A 246 -13.31 25.26 -4.37
C PHE A 246 -12.53 26.46 -4.90
N MET A 247 -11.50 26.24 -5.72
CA MET A 247 -10.74 27.34 -6.34
C MET A 247 -11.60 28.16 -7.32
N ALA A 248 -12.50 27.51 -8.06
CA ALA A 248 -13.45 28.21 -8.94
C ALA A 248 -14.44 29.06 -8.16
N MET A 249 -14.93 28.59 -6.99
CA MET A 249 -15.79 29.38 -6.10
C MET A 249 -15.07 30.60 -5.51
N VAL A 250 -13.82 30.45 -5.10
CA VAL A 250 -13.03 31.55 -4.52
C VAL A 250 -12.61 32.57 -5.58
N GLY A 251 -12.44 32.17 -6.84
CA GLY A 251 -12.13 33.06 -7.95
C GLY A 251 -13.34 33.84 -8.52
N LEU A 252 -14.57 33.55 -8.05
CA LEU A 252 -15.80 34.19 -8.44
C LEU A 252 -16.26 35.29 -7.44
N VAL A 253 -15.55 35.47 -6.31
CA VAL A 253 -15.73 36.53 -5.32
C VAL A 253 -14.64 37.58 -5.45
#